data_caa439372642cf97835fb1bc276c3673
#
_entry.id   caa439372642cf97835fb1bc276c3673
#
_cell.length_a   1.000
_cell.length_b   1.000
_cell.length_c   1.000
_cell.angle_alpha   90.00
_cell.angle_beta   90.00
_cell.angle_gamma   90.00
#
_symmetry.space_group_name_H-M   'P 1'
#
loop_
_entity.id
_entity.type
_entity.pdbx_description
1 polymer ?
#
loop_
_entity_poly.entity_id
_entity_poly.type
_entity_poly.pdbx_seq_one_letter_code
_entity_poly.pdbx_strand_id
1 'polypeptide(L)'
;MPGPQPFAIKDPEVTHVIVELFGGDNNLSAFVEEDLYEMAAGNRGPFAVLALADYADAGATVIEWTPRTGRHEVERLGEIDTGDPETLAEFVARALVTYPAGVKLAIGFWDHGSGVFDEYDPNELLLERRAGRYPAVPRHRRPRSFRARHLLLGAWRRSAEVRARAMLHDDTNAGVLTNLEAGRMLAAAFARAGRTAKVELLFSDTCLNGMVEVTEQLRPFAEVVVASEDLEPGDGWEYHEWLARMSDAPPADAGAWGRQAVEGFEAGYRDRPGEHPCTLAAFRAENRIATAFKGFVEAARSLGRPGFDRLQRARALAQSFAGSYDSYDLEHFMQLIGRQRGAPALRAAAAEVVAATAEARVASTALGPTVRRATGLAFWFPSTRRELEEAIGTYRRLAFAERTGWADYLEARYG
;
A
#
# COMPACT_ATOMS: atom_id res chain seq x y z
N MET A 1 30.49 -10.01 -7.99
CA MET A 1 30.06 -9.01 -9.00
C MET A 1 30.42 -7.63 -8.44
N PRO A 2 30.74 -6.61 -9.24
CA PRO A 2 30.86 -5.25 -8.73
C PRO A 2 29.53 -4.86 -8.04
N GLY A 3 29.63 -4.03 -7.00
CA GLY A 3 28.43 -3.52 -6.31
C GLY A 3 27.60 -2.58 -7.19
N PRO A 4 26.36 -2.23 -6.76
CA PRO A 4 25.51 -1.32 -7.52
C PRO A 4 26.18 0.04 -7.68
N GLN A 5 26.09 0.60 -8.89
CA GLN A 5 26.68 1.92 -9.17
C GLN A 5 25.69 3.01 -8.78
N PRO A 6 26.11 4.06 -8.02
CA PRO A 6 25.23 5.15 -7.67
C PRO A 6 24.74 5.93 -8.90
N PHE A 7 23.60 6.54 -8.79
CA PHE A 7 23.10 7.48 -9.81
C PHE A 7 23.92 8.79 -9.80
N ALA A 8 24.04 9.42 -10.96
CA ALA A 8 24.71 10.69 -11.11
C ALA A 8 23.78 11.86 -10.73
N ILE A 9 23.48 12.00 -9.43
CA ILE A 9 22.63 13.06 -8.88
C ILE A 9 23.33 14.44 -8.92
N LYS A 10 22.53 15.51 -8.95
CA LYS A 10 23.02 16.90 -8.92
C LYS A 10 23.05 17.53 -7.54
N ASP A 11 22.22 17.03 -6.61
CA ASP A 11 22.12 17.58 -5.26
C ASP A 11 22.39 16.54 -4.17
N PRO A 12 23.65 16.35 -3.75
CA PRO A 12 23.96 15.43 -2.66
C PRO A 12 23.69 16.02 -1.25
N GLU A 13 23.35 17.32 -1.15
CA GLU A 13 23.20 18.02 0.15
C GLU A 13 21.74 17.99 0.68
N VAL A 14 20.97 16.99 0.26
CA VAL A 14 19.60 16.77 0.74
C VAL A 14 19.60 16.03 2.08
N THR A 15 18.55 16.23 2.87
CA THR A 15 18.39 15.57 4.18
C THR A 15 17.45 14.38 4.13
N HIS A 16 16.52 14.39 3.20
CA HIS A 16 15.52 13.33 2.99
C HIS A 16 15.36 13.08 1.50
N VAL A 17 15.11 11.85 1.14
CA VAL A 17 14.83 11.44 -0.24
C VAL A 17 13.59 10.57 -0.28
N ILE A 18 12.69 10.88 -1.20
CA ILE A 18 11.62 10.00 -1.63
C ILE A 18 12.11 9.29 -2.89
N VAL A 19 12.28 7.97 -2.78
CA VAL A 19 12.58 7.08 -3.90
C VAL A 19 11.25 6.51 -4.37
N GLU A 20 10.75 6.92 -5.53
CA GLU A 20 9.44 6.54 -6.03
C GLU A 20 9.54 5.59 -7.21
N LEU A 21 8.77 4.50 -7.14
CA LEU A 21 8.62 3.51 -8.19
C LEU A 21 7.27 3.72 -8.88
N PHE A 22 7.26 4.53 -9.96
CA PHE A 22 6.06 4.74 -10.78
C PHE A 22 5.93 3.60 -11.80
N GLY A 23 5.05 2.64 -11.52
CA GLY A 23 4.60 1.64 -12.49
C GLY A 23 3.54 2.24 -13.40
N GLY A 24 3.95 3.16 -14.28
CA GLY A 24 3.04 3.90 -15.16
C GLY A 24 2.90 3.32 -16.56
N ASP A 25 3.52 2.16 -16.88
CA ASP A 25 3.27 1.48 -18.14
C ASP A 25 1.92 0.75 -18.13
N ASN A 26 0.87 1.55 -18.01
CA ASN A 26 -0.53 1.13 -18.02
C ASN A 26 -1.46 2.34 -18.19
N ASN A 27 -2.75 2.19 -17.91
CA ASN A 27 -3.73 3.27 -18.01
C ASN A 27 -3.51 4.44 -17.03
N LEU A 28 -2.56 4.34 -16.09
CA LEU A 28 -2.18 5.43 -15.17
C LEU A 28 -1.03 6.29 -15.71
N SER A 29 -0.46 5.97 -16.87
CA SER A 29 0.71 6.64 -17.45
C SER A 29 0.64 8.18 -17.43
N ALA A 30 -0.54 8.74 -17.72
CA ALA A 30 -0.73 10.19 -17.75
C ALA A 30 -0.65 10.86 -16.36
N PHE A 31 -0.79 10.11 -15.28
CA PHE A 31 -0.79 10.65 -13.91
C PHE A 31 0.62 10.73 -13.30
N VAL A 32 1.57 9.97 -13.83
CA VAL A 32 2.98 10.00 -13.38
C VAL A 32 3.54 11.43 -13.38
N GLU A 33 3.32 12.19 -14.48
CA GLU A 33 3.77 13.58 -14.58
C GLU A 33 3.00 14.54 -13.68
N GLU A 34 1.70 14.27 -13.42
CA GLU A 34 0.89 15.09 -12.51
C GLU A 34 1.44 14.95 -11.07
N ASP A 35 1.70 13.74 -10.62
CA ASP A 35 2.21 13.48 -9.27
C ASP A 35 3.66 13.94 -9.08
N LEU A 36 4.51 13.76 -10.09
CA LEU A 36 5.85 14.38 -10.09
C LEU A 36 5.78 15.91 -10.00
N TYR A 37 4.81 16.54 -10.67
CA TYR A 37 4.60 17.98 -10.56
C TYR A 37 4.10 18.39 -9.18
N GLU A 38 3.20 17.62 -8.57
CA GLU A 38 2.73 17.86 -7.21
C GLU A 38 3.86 17.75 -6.18
N MET A 39 4.70 16.71 -6.30
CA MET A 39 5.90 16.56 -5.48
C MET A 39 6.83 17.79 -5.62
N ALA A 40 7.03 18.25 -6.86
CA ALA A 40 7.83 19.42 -7.13
C ALA A 40 7.23 20.70 -6.52
N ALA A 41 5.93 20.91 -6.67
CA ALA A 41 5.23 22.11 -6.19
C ALA A 41 5.18 22.20 -4.66
N GLY A 42 5.05 21.07 -3.96
CA GLY A 42 5.02 21.00 -2.49
C GLY A 42 6.40 21.13 -1.85
N ASN A 43 7.45 20.74 -2.55
CA ASN A 43 8.79 20.65 -1.98
C ASN A 43 9.53 22.00 -2.03
N ARG A 44 9.71 22.61 -0.86
CA ARG A 44 10.48 23.86 -0.64
C ARG A 44 11.69 23.66 0.26
N GLY A 45 11.89 22.41 0.74
CA GLY A 45 12.94 22.02 1.69
C GLY A 45 14.15 21.37 1.02
N PRO A 46 15.15 20.96 1.79
CA PRO A 46 16.30 20.22 1.30
C PRO A 46 15.97 18.73 1.08
N PHE A 47 14.99 18.46 0.25
CA PHE A 47 14.51 17.12 -0.03
C PHE A 47 14.69 16.82 -1.52
N ALA A 48 14.98 15.55 -1.84
CA ALA A 48 14.98 15.06 -3.20
C ALA A 48 13.82 14.09 -3.45
N VAL A 49 13.34 14.07 -4.67
CA VAL A 49 12.59 12.97 -5.26
C VAL A 49 13.48 12.29 -6.27
N LEU A 50 13.74 11.00 -6.12
CA LEU A 50 14.41 10.16 -7.09
C LEU A 50 13.40 9.15 -7.62
N ALA A 51 12.90 9.37 -8.81
CA ALA A 51 11.82 8.57 -9.39
C ALA A 51 12.34 7.63 -10.48
N LEU A 52 11.95 6.39 -10.46
CA LEU A 52 11.85 5.54 -11.64
C LEU A 52 10.46 5.77 -12.22
N ALA A 53 10.39 6.48 -13.32
CA ALA A 53 9.12 6.82 -13.98
C ALA A 53 9.01 6.01 -15.27
N ASP A 54 8.13 5.02 -15.26
CA ASP A 54 7.82 4.21 -16.42
C ASP A 54 6.55 4.70 -17.10
N TYR A 55 6.53 4.71 -18.42
CA TYR A 55 5.44 5.27 -19.22
C TYR A 55 5.06 4.35 -20.36
N ALA A 56 3.78 4.16 -20.58
CA ALA A 56 3.24 3.28 -21.62
C ALA A 56 3.74 3.53 -23.05
N ASP A 57 4.08 4.77 -23.37
CA ASP A 57 4.47 5.16 -24.75
C ASP A 57 5.93 5.61 -24.89
N ALA A 58 6.69 5.71 -23.78
CA ALA A 58 8.01 6.35 -23.78
C ALA A 58 9.10 5.52 -23.08
N GLY A 59 8.72 4.40 -22.44
CA GLY A 59 9.62 3.62 -21.59
C GLY A 59 10.05 4.39 -20.34
N ALA A 60 10.97 3.83 -19.57
CA ALA A 60 11.35 4.32 -18.26
C ALA A 60 12.49 5.33 -18.27
N THR A 61 12.39 6.29 -17.35
CA THR A 61 13.41 7.31 -17.09
C THR A 61 13.63 7.46 -15.59
N VAL A 62 14.89 7.56 -15.17
CA VAL A 62 15.24 7.94 -13.80
C VAL A 62 15.33 9.47 -13.73
N ILE A 63 14.58 10.05 -12.81
CA ILE A 63 14.44 11.50 -12.65
C ILE A 63 14.84 11.87 -11.22
N GLU A 64 15.75 12.83 -11.07
CA GLU A 64 15.97 13.53 -9.81
C GLU A 64 15.28 14.90 -9.86
N TRP A 65 14.61 15.26 -8.78
CA TRP A 65 14.08 16.59 -8.59
C TRP A 65 14.44 17.12 -7.20
N THR A 66 14.97 18.34 -7.14
CA THR A 66 15.17 19.09 -5.89
C THR A 66 14.82 20.57 -6.11
N PRO A 67 14.46 21.33 -5.07
CA PRO A 67 14.21 22.77 -5.20
C PRO A 67 15.42 23.55 -5.71
N ARG A 68 16.64 23.07 -5.44
CA ARG A 68 17.89 23.74 -5.79
C ARG A 68 18.28 23.55 -7.25
N THR A 69 18.07 22.35 -7.79
CA THR A 69 18.56 22.00 -9.13
C THR A 69 17.44 21.85 -10.16
N GLY A 70 16.18 21.85 -9.71
CA GLY A 70 15.02 21.54 -10.55
C GLY A 70 15.00 20.09 -11.00
N ARG A 71 14.18 19.80 -12.01
CA ARG A 71 14.08 18.47 -12.62
C ARG A 71 15.36 18.15 -13.40
N HIS A 72 15.89 16.97 -13.14
CA HIS A 72 17.03 16.42 -13.84
C HIS A 72 16.75 14.99 -14.28
N GLU A 73 16.83 14.73 -15.57
CA GLU A 73 16.85 13.40 -16.12
C GLU A 73 18.23 12.77 -15.85
N VAL A 74 18.27 11.75 -15.00
CA VAL A 74 19.51 11.09 -14.57
C VAL A 74 19.93 10.03 -15.59
N GLU A 75 18.95 9.24 -16.05
CA GLU A 75 19.19 8.10 -16.95
C GLU A 75 17.92 7.75 -17.72
N ARG A 76 18.06 7.44 -19.02
CA ARG A 76 16.99 6.79 -19.81
C ARG A 76 17.23 5.31 -19.89
N LEU A 77 16.28 4.52 -19.46
CA LEU A 77 16.39 3.06 -19.44
C LEU A 77 15.77 2.42 -20.69
N GLY A 78 14.89 3.15 -21.39
CA GLY A 78 14.05 2.57 -22.44
C GLY A 78 12.94 1.70 -21.83
N GLU A 79 12.48 0.73 -22.60
CA GLU A 79 11.47 -0.22 -22.13
C GLU A 79 12.04 -1.11 -21.05
N ILE A 80 11.35 -1.22 -19.91
CA ILE A 80 11.64 -2.11 -18.80
C ILE A 80 10.37 -2.80 -18.33
N ASP A 81 10.49 -3.82 -17.51
CA ASP A 81 9.37 -4.47 -16.84
C ASP A 81 9.32 -4.02 -15.37
N THR A 82 8.38 -3.14 -15.03
CA THR A 82 8.15 -2.71 -13.63
C THR A 82 7.42 -3.75 -12.79
N GLY A 83 6.95 -4.84 -13.38
CA GLY A 83 6.51 -6.04 -12.68
C GLY A 83 7.65 -7.01 -12.35
N ASP A 84 8.86 -6.85 -12.94
CA ASP A 84 10.00 -7.72 -12.68
C ASP A 84 10.75 -7.33 -11.39
N PRO A 85 10.78 -8.19 -10.35
CA PRO A 85 11.45 -7.90 -9.10
C PRO A 85 12.96 -7.69 -9.24
N GLU A 86 13.60 -8.23 -10.29
CA GLU A 86 15.04 -8.10 -10.51
C GLU A 86 15.39 -6.69 -11.01
N THR A 87 14.61 -6.18 -11.96
CA THR A 87 14.71 -4.82 -12.50
C THR A 87 14.56 -3.78 -11.39
N LEU A 88 13.54 -3.94 -10.55
CA LEU A 88 13.31 -3.01 -9.45
C LEU A 88 14.36 -3.15 -8.33
N ALA A 89 14.85 -4.36 -8.05
CA ALA A 89 15.91 -4.57 -7.07
C ALA A 89 17.20 -3.85 -7.46
N GLU A 90 17.54 -3.82 -8.75
CA GLU A 90 18.71 -3.07 -9.22
C GLU A 90 18.53 -1.56 -9.05
N PHE A 91 17.35 -1.02 -9.44
CA PHE A 91 17.07 0.42 -9.25
C PHE A 91 17.13 0.81 -7.76
N VAL A 92 16.44 0.07 -6.89
CA VAL A 92 16.41 0.36 -5.44
C VAL A 92 17.82 0.21 -4.84
N ALA A 93 18.58 -0.81 -5.24
CA ALA A 93 19.96 -0.98 -4.76
C ALA A 93 20.86 0.23 -5.14
N ARG A 94 20.74 0.72 -6.36
CA ARG A 94 21.43 1.93 -6.82
C ARG A 94 20.98 3.16 -6.04
N ALA A 95 19.68 3.33 -5.81
CA ALA A 95 19.15 4.42 -5.01
C ALA A 95 19.70 4.40 -3.57
N LEU A 96 19.76 3.23 -2.93
CA LEU A 96 20.28 3.06 -1.58
C LEU A 96 21.76 3.43 -1.42
N VAL A 97 22.57 3.33 -2.47
CA VAL A 97 24.01 3.70 -2.44
C VAL A 97 24.27 5.10 -3.01
N THR A 98 23.25 5.76 -3.57
CA THR A 98 23.40 7.07 -4.21
C THR A 98 23.58 8.19 -3.19
N TYR A 99 22.83 8.14 -2.08
CA TYR A 99 22.85 9.21 -1.10
C TYR A 99 23.76 8.87 0.09
N PRO A 100 24.43 9.89 0.68
CA PRO A 100 25.34 9.69 1.80
C PRO A 100 24.66 9.04 3.02
N ALA A 101 25.46 8.41 3.87
CA ALA A 101 24.99 7.93 5.16
C ALA A 101 24.45 9.10 6.00
N GLY A 102 23.26 8.92 6.58
CA GLY A 102 22.56 9.95 7.36
C GLY A 102 21.46 10.67 6.60
N VAL A 103 21.38 10.54 5.27
CA VAL A 103 20.20 10.94 4.50
C VAL A 103 19.07 9.95 4.77
N LYS A 104 17.92 10.47 5.15
CA LYS A 104 16.73 9.66 5.43
C LYS A 104 16.02 9.28 4.13
N LEU A 105 15.56 8.04 4.05
CA LEU A 105 15.00 7.48 2.82
C LEU A 105 13.55 7.00 3.04
N ALA A 106 12.67 7.40 2.11
CA ALA A 106 11.39 6.76 1.90
C ALA A 106 11.40 6.04 0.55
N ILE A 107 10.78 4.86 0.45
CA ILE A 107 10.61 4.15 -0.81
C ILE A 107 9.10 3.98 -1.03
N GLY A 108 8.61 4.43 -2.18
CA GLY A 108 7.22 4.39 -2.60
C GLY A 108 6.97 3.43 -3.74
N PHE A 109 5.80 2.82 -3.72
CA PHE A 109 5.22 2.03 -4.80
C PHE A 109 3.97 2.76 -5.28
N TRP A 110 3.93 3.12 -6.54
CA TRP A 110 2.85 3.88 -7.15
C TRP A 110 2.28 3.17 -8.37
N ASP A 111 1.04 2.68 -8.27
CA ASP A 111 0.30 2.02 -9.36
C ASP A 111 -1.12 1.63 -8.89
N HIS A 112 -1.75 0.71 -9.61
CA HIS A 112 -2.85 -0.10 -9.10
C HIS A 112 -2.40 -1.03 -7.97
N GLY A 113 -3.33 -1.37 -7.09
CA GLY A 113 -3.09 -2.32 -6.01
C GLY A 113 -4.27 -3.27 -5.78
N SER A 114 -3.99 -4.46 -5.26
CA SER A 114 -5.00 -5.48 -4.95
C SER A 114 -4.81 -6.15 -3.58
N GLY A 115 -3.92 -5.61 -2.73
CA GLY A 115 -3.63 -6.22 -1.44
C GLY A 115 -2.95 -7.59 -1.60
N VAL A 116 -3.41 -8.60 -0.87
CA VAL A 116 -2.85 -9.96 -0.90
C VAL A 116 -3.33 -10.82 -2.07
N PHE A 117 -4.12 -10.26 -2.97
CA PHE A 117 -4.72 -10.99 -4.07
C PHE A 117 -3.83 -10.90 -5.31
N ASP A 118 -3.45 -12.04 -5.86
CA ASP A 118 -2.65 -12.12 -7.09
C ASP A 118 -3.52 -11.98 -8.36
N GLU A 119 -4.86 -12.01 -8.24
CA GLU A 119 -5.81 -11.84 -9.33
C GLU A 119 -6.88 -10.81 -8.97
N TYR A 120 -7.06 -9.81 -9.82
CA TYR A 120 -8.00 -8.71 -9.66
C TYR A 120 -8.60 -8.31 -11.00
N ASP A 121 -9.93 -8.20 -11.11
CA ASP A 121 -10.60 -7.59 -12.25
C ASP A 121 -11.10 -6.17 -11.89
N PRO A 122 -10.42 -5.13 -12.38
CA PRO A 122 -10.84 -3.75 -12.14
C PRO A 122 -12.22 -3.42 -12.75
N ASN A 123 -12.71 -4.23 -13.69
CA ASN A 123 -14.08 -4.06 -14.23
C ASN A 123 -15.14 -4.46 -13.20
N GLU A 124 -14.85 -5.41 -12.31
CA GLU A 124 -15.76 -5.83 -11.25
C GLU A 124 -15.99 -4.68 -10.26
N LEU A 125 -14.97 -3.95 -9.87
CA LEU A 125 -15.08 -2.73 -9.05
C LEU A 125 -15.87 -1.61 -9.70
N LEU A 126 -15.70 -1.41 -11.01
CA LEU A 126 -16.50 -0.43 -11.76
C LEU A 126 -17.97 -0.84 -11.84
N LEU A 127 -18.27 -2.14 -11.89
CA LEU A 127 -19.63 -2.66 -11.84
C LEU A 127 -20.25 -2.47 -10.45
N GLU A 128 -19.49 -2.67 -9.38
CA GLU A 128 -19.94 -2.43 -8.00
C GLU A 128 -20.23 -0.95 -7.72
N ARG A 129 -19.40 -0.03 -8.24
CA ARG A 129 -19.69 1.41 -8.22
C ARG A 129 -20.98 1.77 -8.97
N ARG A 130 -21.27 1.09 -10.09
CA ARG A 130 -22.53 1.26 -10.85
C ARG A 130 -23.74 0.66 -10.17
N ALA A 131 -23.56 -0.40 -9.41
CA ALA A 131 -24.63 -1.03 -8.61
C ALA A 131 -25.07 -0.17 -7.40
N GLY A 132 -24.52 1.05 -7.24
CA GLY A 132 -24.93 2.00 -6.20
C GLY A 132 -24.34 1.71 -4.82
N ARG A 133 -23.34 0.83 -4.72
CA ARG A 133 -22.62 0.57 -3.48
C ARG A 133 -21.67 1.70 -3.10
N TYR A 134 -21.29 2.53 -4.11
CA TYR A 134 -20.56 3.78 -3.92
C TYR A 134 -21.35 4.95 -4.51
N PRO A 135 -21.52 6.08 -3.81
CA PRO A 135 -22.31 7.21 -4.29
C PRO A 135 -21.69 7.83 -5.56
N ALA A 136 -22.55 8.09 -6.56
CA ALA A 136 -22.13 8.76 -7.79
C ALA A 136 -21.88 10.26 -7.52
N VAL A 137 -20.74 10.78 -8.00
CA VAL A 137 -20.41 12.20 -7.86
C VAL A 137 -21.25 13.07 -8.83
N PRO A 138 -21.88 14.14 -8.36
CA PRO A 138 -22.63 15.07 -9.22
C PRO A 138 -21.75 15.76 -10.27
N ARG A 139 -22.15 15.70 -11.55
CA ARG A 139 -21.36 16.17 -12.71
C ARG A 139 -20.95 17.65 -12.70
N HIS A 140 -21.56 18.49 -11.90
CA HIS A 140 -21.41 19.95 -11.94
C HIS A 140 -20.32 20.54 -11.04
N ARG A 141 -19.65 19.71 -10.23
CA ARG A 141 -18.56 20.15 -9.29
C ARG A 141 -17.18 19.62 -9.64
N ARG A 142 -16.98 19.09 -10.85
CA ARG A 142 -15.72 18.43 -11.22
C ARG A 142 -14.68 19.42 -11.77
N PRO A 143 -13.44 19.47 -11.23
CA PRO A 143 -12.31 20.17 -11.85
C PRO A 143 -12.05 19.69 -13.28
N ARG A 144 -11.40 20.51 -14.12
CA ARG A 144 -11.08 20.11 -15.52
C ARG A 144 -10.21 18.86 -15.61
N SER A 145 -9.27 18.67 -14.66
CA SER A 145 -8.43 17.46 -14.50
C SER A 145 -9.28 16.19 -14.30
N PHE A 146 -10.32 16.27 -13.46
CA PHE A 146 -11.22 15.17 -13.20
C PHE A 146 -11.99 14.66 -14.45
N ARG A 147 -12.24 15.53 -15.43
CA ARG A 147 -12.87 15.14 -16.72
C ARG A 147 -11.95 14.27 -17.58
N ALA A 148 -10.66 14.56 -17.60
CA ALA A 148 -9.69 13.77 -18.35
C ALA A 148 -9.57 12.36 -17.77
N ARG A 149 -9.47 12.24 -16.45
CA ARG A 149 -9.40 10.95 -15.73
C ARG A 149 -10.62 10.06 -15.96
N HIS A 150 -11.82 10.63 -15.96
CA HIS A 150 -13.05 9.88 -16.28
C HIS A 150 -13.17 9.41 -17.74
N LEU A 151 -12.56 10.13 -18.67
CA LEU A 151 -12.54 9.72 -20.09
C LEU A 151 -11.58 8.56 -20.32
N LEU A 152 -10.45 8.54 -19.62
CA LEU A 152 -9.47 7.43 -19.63
C LEU A 152 -10.07 6.16 -19.02
N LEU A 153 -10.72 6.24 -17.86
CA LEU A 153 -11.50 5.13 -17.28
C LEU A 153 -12.61 4.61 -18.22
N GLY A 154 -13.14 5.46 -19.11
CA GLY A 154 -14.10 5.06 -20.13
C GLY A 154 -13.49 4.38 -21.35
N ALA A 155 -12.25 4.70 -21.72
CA ALA A 155 -11.51 4.06 -22.81
C ALA A 155 -11.02 2.65 -22.40
N TRP A 156 -10.68 2.48 -21.15
CA TRP A 156 -10.25 1.23 -20.53
C TRP A 156 -11.26 0.07 -20.60
N ARG A 157 -12.54 0.38 -20.81
CA ARG A 157 -13.62 -0.61 -21.00
C ARG A 157 -13.47 -1.52 -22.23
N ARG A 158 -12.45 -1.33 -23.05
CA ARG A 158 -12.29 -2.04 -24.34
C ARG A 158 -11.15 -3.03 -24.40
N SER A 159 -10.28 -3.08 -23.41
CA SER A 159 -9.22 -4.10 -23.28
C SER A 159 -9.65 -5.15 -22.27
N ALA A 160 -10.13 -6.29 -22.73
CA ALA A 160 -10.80 -7.31 -21.94
C ALA A 160 -9.84 -8.36 -21.34
N GLU A 161 -8.62 -8.04 -20.97
CA GLU A 161 -7.73 -9.00 -20.31
C GLU A 161 -6.74 -8.27 -19.40
N VAL A 162 -7.20 -7.87 -18.21
CA VAL A 162 -6.28 -7.40 -17.19
C VAL A 162 -6.26 -8.41 -16.04
N ARG A 163 -5.21 -9.21 -16.00
CA ARG A 163 -4.94 -10.19 -14.95
C ARG A 163 -4.03 -9.59 -13.90
N ALA A 164 -4.18 -10.08 -12.68
CA ALA A 164 -3.29 -9.98 -11.50
C ALA A 164 -2.59 -8.62 -11.24
N ARG A 165 -2.80 -8.01 -10.07
CA ARG A 165 -2.16 -6.74 -9.68
C ARG A 165 -2.02 -6.70 -8.17
N ALA A 166 -0.81 -6.82 -7.65
CA ALA A 166 -0.60 -6.79 -6.22
C ALA A 166 0.00 -5.48 -5.72
N MET A 167 1.11 -5.01 -6.31
CA MET A 167 1.77 -3.74 -5.99
C MET A 167 2.10 -2.88 -7.21
N LEU A 168 2.65 -3.47 -8.27
CA LEU A 168 2.97 -2.80 -9.52
C LEU A 168 2.56 -3.67 -10.70
N HIS A 169 2.23 -3.04 -11.82
CA HIS A 169 1.77 -3.70 -13.03
C HIS A 169 2.31 -3.00 -14.27
N ASP A 170 2.72 -3.81 -15.25
CA ASP A 170 3.27 -3.38 -16.52
C ASP A 170 2.45 -4.02 -17.65
N ASP A 171 1.77 -3.18 -18.45
CA ASP A 171 0.88 -3.65 -19.52
C ASP A 171 1.68 -4.13 -20.75
N THR A 172 2.84 -3.52 -21.06
CA THR A 172 3.67 -3.87 -22.21
C THR A 172 4.31 -5.24 -22.04
N ASN A 173 4.86 -5.50 -20.85
CA ASN A 173 5.56 -6.76 -20.53
C ASN A 173 4.62 -7.79 -19.90
N ALA A 174 3.38 -7.42 -19.57
CA ALA A 174 2.45 -8.21 -18.76
C ALA A 174 3.06 -8.64 -17.42
N GLY A 175 3.96 -7.81 -16.89
CA GLY A 175 4.64 -8.02 -15.62
C GLY A 175 3.76 -7.64 -14.45
N VAL A 176 3.96 -8.33 -13.32
CA VAL A 176 3.23 -8.05 -12.06
C VAL A 176 4.14 -8.28 -10.87
N LEU A 177 4.33 -7.26 -10.07
CA LEU A 177 5.04 -7.37 -8.78
C LEU A 177 4.04 -7.73 -7.67
N THR A 178 4.04 -8.98 -7.24
CA THR A 178 3.24 -9.41 -6.10
C THR A 178 3.83 -8.94 -4.77
N ASN A 179 3.02 -8.91 -3.70
CA ASN A 179 3.51 -8.55 -2.35
C ASN A 179 4.65 -9.46 -1.87
N LEU A 180 4.61 -10.74 -2.22
CA LEU A 180 5.68 -11.68 -1.92
C LEU A 180 6.97 -11.33 -2.66
N GLU A 181 6.86 -10.96 -3.92
CA GLU A 181 7.99 -10.55 -4.76
C GLU A 181 8.54 -9.19 -4.36
N ALA A 182 7.69 -8.25 -3.94
CA ALA A 182 8.13 -6.96 -3.38
C ALA A 182 9.05 -7.15 -2.16
N GLY A 183 8.68 -8.07 -1.24
CA GLY A 183 9.55 -8.43 -0.13
C GLY A 183 10.89 -9.04 -0.57
N ARG A 184 10.90 -9.88 -1.60
CA ARG A 184 12.12 -10.46 -2.16
C ARG A 184 12.98 -9.44 -2.91
N MET A 185 12.34 -8.59 -3.68
CA MET A 185 12.95 -7.47 -4.39
C MET A 185 13.71 -6.56 -3.41
N LEU A 186 13.05 -6.14 -2.32
CA LEU A 186 13.68 -5.33 -1.29
C LEU A 186 14.84 -6.08 -0.62
N ALA A 187 14.69 -7.37 -0.31
CA ALA A 187 15.78 -8.17 0.26
C ALA A 187 17.00 -8.23 -0.67
N ALA A 188 16.78 -8.41 -1.97
CA ALA A 188 17.84 -8.41 -2.97
C ALA A 188 18.49 -7.03 -3.10
N ALA A 189 17.70 -5.95 -3.13
CA ALA A 189 18.20 -4.58 -3.21
C ALA A 189 19.08 -4.21 -2.01
N PHE A 190 18.61 -4.49 -0.79
CA PHE A 190 19.35 -4.22 0.43
C PHE A 190 20.66 -5.03 0.50
N ALA A 191 20.60 -6.31 0.10
CA ALA A 191 21.80 -7.16 0.04
C ALA A 191 22.84 -6.64 -0.96
N ARG A 192 22.41 -6.22 -2.17
CA ARG A 192 23.28 -5.63 -3.19
C ARG A 192 23.92 -4.33 -2.73
N ALA A 193 23.14 -3.48 -2.07
CA ALA A 193 23.62 -2.23 -1.50
C ALA A 193 24.50 -2.42 -0.25
N GLY A 194 24.59 -3.63 0.29
CA GLY A 194 25.26 -3.90 1.59
C GLY A 194 24.59 -3.20 2.76
N ARG A 195 23.30 -2.86 2.63
CA ARG A 195 22.55 -2.12 3.63
C ARG A 195 21.87 -3.08 4.62
N THR A 196 22.14 -2.90 5.90
CA THR A 196 21.50 -3.63 7.01
C THR A 196 20.49 -2.78 7.78
N ALA A 197 20.65 -1.46 7.75
CA ALA A 197 19.73 -0.54 8.40
C ALA A 197 18.47 -0.37 7.57
N LYS A 198 17.32 -0.35 8.23
CA LYS A 198 16.01 -0.05 7.62
C LYS A 198 16.03 1.36 7.00
N VAL A 199 15.15 1.59 6.00
CA VAL A 199 14.76 2.93 5.61
C VAL A 199 13.72 3.47 6.58
N GLU A 200 13.52 4.77 6.62
CA GLU A 200 12.53 5.37 7.50
C GLU A 200 11.11 5.00 7.11
N LEU A 201 10.80 5.02 5.81
CA LEU A 201 9.45 4.82 5.34
C LEU A 201 9.39 3.88 4.13
N LEU A 202 8.45 2.95 4.14
CA LEU A 202 7.89 2.33 2.94
C LEU A 202 6.45 2.79 2.81
N PHE A 203 6.04 3.18 1.61
CA PHE A 203 4.67 3.59 1.39
C PHE A 203 4.15 3.03 0.06
N SER A 204 2.83 2.92 -0.03
CA SER A 204 2.17 2.35 -1.18
C SER A 204 0.99 3.26 -1.56
N ASP A 205 1.18 4.04 -2.61
CA ASP A 205 0.11 4.78 -3.30
C ASP A 205 -0.56 3.82 -4.28
N THR A 206 -1.23 2.84 -3.68
CA THR A 206 -1.92 1.75 -4.38
C THR A 206 -3.12 1.31 -3.57
N CYS A 207 -4.17 0.84 -4.23
CA CYS A 207 -5.35 0.32 -3.57
C CYS A 207 -5.04 -0.90 -2.68
N LEU A 208 -5.75 -1.03 -1.54
CA LEU A 208 -5.85 -2.25 -0.74
C LEU A 208 -4.56 -2.75 -0.07
N ASN A 209 -3.44 -2.05 -0.15
CA ASN A 209 -2.18 -2.50 0.45
C ASN A 209 -2.05 -2.19 1.95
N GLY A 210 -3.03 -1.52 2.56
CA GLY A 210 -3.14 -1.34 4.01
C GLY A 210 -3.56 -2.62 4.75
N MET A 211 -2.89 -3.74 4.47
CA MET A 211 -3.16 -5.04 5.09
C MET A 211 -2.02 -5.47 6.00
N VAL A 212 -2.37 -6.20 7.08
CA VAL A 212 -1.36 -6.72 8.02
C VAL A 212 -0.38 -7.68 7.34
N GLU A 213 -0.85 -8.42 6.34
CA GLU A 213 -0.04 -9.32 5.53
C GLU A 213 1.05 -8.57 4.75
N VAL A 214 0.68 -7.45 4.14
CA VAL A 214 1.60 -6.58 3.38
C VAL A 214 2.58 -5.90 4.34
N THR A 215 2.08 -5.32 5.42
CA THR A 215 2.92 -4.66 6.43
C THR A 215 3.95 -5.62 7.03
N GLU A 216 3.56 -6.87 7.31
CA GLU A 216 4.45 -7.89 7.85
C GLU A 216 5.51 -8.34 6.82
N GLN A 217 5.15 -8.35 5.52
CA GLN A 217 6.08 -8.67 4.43
C GLN A 217 7.14 -7.57 4.25
N LEU A 218 6.76 -6.30 4.42
CA LEU A 218 7.64 -5.14 4.26
C LEU A 218 8.42 -4.78 5.54
N ARG A 219 8.00 -5.31 6.68
CA ARG A 219 8.56 -5.05 8.02
C ARG A 219 10.09 -5.11 8.13
N PRO A 220 10.82 -6.03 7.46
CA PRO A 220 12.27 -6.10 7.59
C PRO A 220 13.01 -4.87 7.06
N PHE A 221 12.39 -4.07 6.19
CA PHE A 221 13.07 -3.07 5.37
C PHE A 221 12.80 -1.62 5.80
N ALA A 222 11.72 -1.35 6.53
CA ALA A 222 11.37 -0.01 6.98
C ALA A 222 11.06 0.08 8.47
N GLU A 223 11.12 1.31 9.02
CA GLU A 223 10.66 1.59 10.38
C GLU A 223 9.15 1.84 10.44
N VAL A 224 8.59 2.45 9.39
CA VAL A 224 7.15 2.74 9.26
C VAL A 224 6.68 2.33 7.87
N VAL A 225 5.47 1.77 7.79
CA VAL A 225 4.76 1.46 6.53
C VAL A 225 3.50 2.31 6.47
N VAL A 226 3.22 2.90 5.29
CA VAL A 226 2.03 3.72 5.03
C VAL A 226 1.27 3.13 3.84
N ALA A 227 -0.02 2.86 4.00
CA ALA A 227 -0.85 2.33 2.92
C ALA A 227 -2.36 2.50 3.21
N SER A 228 -3.20 2.30 2.20
CA SER A 228 -4.66 2.37 2.26
C SER A 228 -5.30 1.00 2.41
N GLU A 229 -6.30 0.88 3.32
CA GLU A 229 -7.12 -0.34 3.47
C GLU A 229 -8.15 -0.51 2.36
N ASP A 230 -8.61 0.59 1.77
CA ASP A 230 -9.65 0.61 0.72
C ASP A 230 -9.05 1.04 -0.62
N LEU A 231 -9.90 1.16 -1.61
CA LEU A 231 -9.53 1.76 -2.88
C LEU A 231 -9.09 3.21 -2.67
N GLU A 232 -8.00 3.58 -3.29
CA GLU A 232 -7.57 4.96 -3.33
C GLU A 232 -8.36 5.78 -4.35
N PRO A 233 -8.54 7.07 -4.09
CA PRO A 233 -9.10 7.98 -5.07
C PRO A 233 -8.26 8.00 -6.35
N GLY A 234 -8.90 8.19 -7.51
CA GLY A 234 -8.18 8.26 -8.79
C GLY A 234 -7.25 9.48 -8.92
N ASP A 235 -7.27 10.40 -7.97
CA ASP A 235 -6.34 11.52 -7.87
C ASP A 235 -5.07 11.16 -7.06
N GLY A 236 -4.96 9.92 -6.55
CA GLY A 236 -3.79 9.43 -5.83
C GLY A 236 -3.57 10.13 -4.48
N TRP A 237 -2.35 10.12 -4.02
CA TRP A 237 -1.97 10.88 -2.83
C TRP A 237 -1.84 12.37 -3.17
N GLU A 238 -2.12 13.22 -2.19
CA GLU A 238 -1.93 14.66 -2.28
C GLU A 238 -0.46 15.00 -1.97
N TYR A 239 0.45 14.67 -2.90
CA TYR A 239 1.90 14.85 -2.73
C TYR A 239 2.29 16.29 -2.44
N HIS A 240 1.58 17.24 -3.05
CA HIS A 240 1.77 18.65 -2.77
C HIS A 240 1.58 18.98 -1.28
N GLU A 241 0.50 18.48 -0.65
CA GLU A 241 0.22 18.71 0.76
C GLU A 241 1.24 18.00 1.66
N TRP A 242 1.65 16.78 1.31
CA TRP A 242 2.64 16.03 2.06
C TRP A 242 4.02 16.71 2.04
N LEU A 243 4.56 17.06 0.87
CA LEU A 243 5.88 17.68 0.75
C LEU A 243 5.90 19.13 1.27
N ALA A 244 4.77 19.84 1.18
CA ALA A 244 4.64 21.15 1.81
C ALA A 244 4.78 21.06 3.34
N ARG A 245 4.13 20.07 3.99
CA ARG A 245 4.26 19.81 5.43
C ARG A 245 5.70 19.45 5.83
N MET A 246 6.34 18.58 5.05
CA MET A 246 7.76 18.27 5.26
C MET A 246 8.64 19.51 5.15
N SER A 247 8.33 20.40 4.21
CA SER A 247 9.08 21.64 4.01
C SER A 247 8.92 22.63 5.16
N ASP A 248 7.70 22.71 5.71
CA ASP A 248 7.39 23.60 6.85
C ASP A 248 7.94 23.03 8.17
N ALA A 249 7.96 21.70 8.33
CA ALA A 249 8.47 21.00 9.50
C ALA A 249 9.15 19.68 9.09
N PRO A 250 10.46 19.69 8.78
CA PRO A 250 11.17 18.48 8.39
C PRO A 250 11.00 17.34 9.40
N PRO A 251 10.63 16.12 8.97
CA PRO A 251 10.31 15.04 9.88
C PRO A 251 11.54 14.61 10.69
N ALA A 252 11.43 14.64 12.01
CA ALA A 252 12.53 14.29 12.92
C ALA A 252 12.86 12.79 12.88
N ASP A 253 11.83 11.95 12.69
CA ASP A 253 11.91 10.49 12.69
C ASP A 253 10.90 9.87 11.71
N ALA A 254 10.97 8.56 11.54
CA ALA A 254 10.07 7.80 10.66
C ALA A 254 8.59 7.96 11.04
N GLY A 255 8.28 8.02 12.35
CA GLY A 255 6.92 8.23 12.82
C GLY A 255 6.37 9.60 12.45
N ALA A 256 7.18 10.65 12.59
CA ALA A 256 6.80 12.00 12.15
C ALA A 256 6.57 12.04 10.65
N TRP A 257 7.41 11.36 9.87
CA TRP A 257 7.29 11.31 8.41
C TRP A 257 6.02 10.59 7.95
N GLY A 258 5.75 9.40 8.49
CA GLY A 258 4.51 8.67 8.19
C GLY A 258 3.26 9.42 8.64
N ARG A 259 3.30 10.15 9.77
CA ARG A 259 2.20 11.01 10.22
C ARG A 259 1.94 12.14 9.22
N GLN A 260 2.96 12.80 8.73
CA GLN A 260 2.82 13.89 7.76
C GLN A 260 2.23 13.41 6.42
N ALA A 261 2.55 12.18 5.99
CA ALA A 261 1.93 11.57 4.82
C ALA A 261 0.40 11.42 5.02
N VAL A 262 -0.02 10.85 6.16
CA VAL A 262 -1.44 10.68 6.49
C VAL A 262 -2.16 12.04 6.63
N GLU A 263 -1.54 13.01 7.27
CA GLU A 263 -2.11 14.35 7.44
C GLU A 263 -2.18 15.14 6.13
N GLY A 264 -1.22 14.95 5.20
CA GLY A 264 -1.25 15.53 3.86
C GLY A 264 -2.41 14.96 3.05
N PHE A 265 -2.54 13.64 3.03
CA PHE A 265 -3.66 12.94 2.39
C PHE A 265 -5.02 13.39 2.96
N GLU A 266 -5.14 13.44 4.30
CA GLU A 266 -6.37 13.90 4.95
C GLU A 266 -6.71 15.35 4.57
N ALA A 267 -5.72 16.24 4.51
CA ALA A 267 -5.94 17.63 4.17
C ALA A 267 -6.48 17.80 2.75
N GLY A 268 -5.94 17.04 1.78
CA GLY A 268 -6.40 17.08 0.40
C GLY A 268 -7.82 16.56 0.21
N TYR A 269 -8.23 15.55 0.99
CA TYR A 269 -9.56 14.93 0.84
C TYR A 269 -10.61 15.38 1.86
N ARG A 270 -10.24 16.12 2.91
CA ARG A 270 -11.16 16.51 4.00
C ARG A 270 -12.41 17.25 3.53
N ASP A 271 -12.27 18.15 2.57
CA ASP A 271 -13.37 18.92 2.01
C ASP A 271 -14.11 18.21 0.87
N ARG A 272 -13.69 17.00 0.55
CA ARG A 272 -14.22 16.14 -0.52
C ARG A 272 -14.78 14.78 -0.02
N PRO A 273 -15.28 14.62 1.23
CA PRO A 273 -15.58 13.32 1.83
C PRO A 273 -16.75 12.56 1.16
N GLY A 274 -17.52 13.21 0.30
CA GLY A 274 -18.61 12.60 -0.46
C GLY A 274 -18.22 12.18 -1.87
N GLU A 275 -17.07 12.58 -2.33
CA GLU A 275 -16.59 12.27 -3.68
C GLU A 275 -15.95 10.88 -3.75
N HIS A 276 -15.12 10.57 -2.75
CA HIS A 276 -14.44 9.28 -2.63
C HIS A 276 -14.29 8.90 -1.16
N PRO A 277 -14.89 7.78 -0.71
CA PRO A 277 -14.46 7.20 0.55
C PRO A 277 -12.99 6.78 0.41
N CYS A 278 -12.16 7.18 1.36
CA CYS A 278 -10.74 6.86 1.32
C CYS A 278 -10.16 6.67 2.72
N THR A 279 -9.10 5.90 2.78
CA THR A 279 -8.36 5.62 4.02
C THR A 279 -6.89 5.78 3.76
N LEU A 280 -6.12 6.17 4.78
CA LEU A 280 -4.68 6.05 4.79
C LEU A 280 -4.19 5.87 6.22
N ALA A 281 -3.21 5.02 6.44
CA ALA A 281 -2.67 4.82 7.76
C ALA A 281 -1.17 4.51 7.74
N ALA A 282 -0.48 4.96 8.79
CA ALA A 282 0.91 4.71 9.06
C ALA A 282 1.06 3.81 10.28
N PHE A 283 1.84 2.73 10.16
CA PHE A 283 2.11 1.78 11.23
C PHE A 283 3.60 1.57 11.42
N ARG A 284 4.04 1.46 12.69
CA ARG A 284 5.39 1.01 13.00
C ARG A 284 5.56 -0.42 12.51
N ALA A 285 6.60 -0.65 11.72
CA ALA A 285 6.89 -1.98 11.19
C ALA A 285 7.34 -2.94 12.32
N GLU A 286 8.10 -2.45 13.30
CA GLU A 286 8.40 -3.24 14.49
C GLU A 286 7.24 -3.19 15.48
N ASN A 287 6.45 -4.28 15.51
CA ASN A 287 5.24 -4.40 16.29
C ASN A 287 4.98 -5.85 16.70
N ARG A 288 3.96 -6.06 17.55
CA ARG A 288 3.57 -7.38 18.06
C ARG A 288 2.27 -7.92 17.49
N ILE A 289 1.73 -7.33 16.42
CA ILE A 289 0.41 -7.69 15.84
C ILE A 289 0.37 -9.17 15.47
N ALA A 290 1.33 -9.66 14.69
CA ALA A 290 1.38 -11.06 14.27
C ALA A 290 1.49 -12.03 15.46
N THR A 291 2.22 -11.66 16.50
CA THR A 291 2.31 -12.48 17.75
C THR A 291 0.99 -12.53 18.49
N ALA A 292 0.29 -11.40 18.63
CA ALA A 292 -1.03 -11.33 19.25
C ALA A 292 -2.07 -12.10 18.42
N PHE A 293 -2.02 -11.96 17.08
CA PHE A 293 -2.89 -12.68 16.17
C PHE A 293 -2.68 -14.19 16.21
N LYS A 294 -1.43 -14.67 16.36
CA LYS A 294 -1.15 -16.09 16.60
C LYS A 294 -1.88 -16.60 17.84
N GLY A 295 -1.81 -15.87 18.95
CA GLY A 295 -2.55 -16.23 20.18
C GLY A 295 -4.08 -16.26 19.96
N PHE A 296 -4.60 -15.35 19.13
CA PHE A 296 -6.00 -15.34 18.72
C PHE A 296 -6.36 -16.59 17.89
N VAL A 297 -5.53 -16.99 16.93
CA VAL A 297 -5.73 -18.22 16.13
C VAL A 297 -5.72 -19.45 17.02
N GLU A 298 -4.81 -19.55 17.98
CA GLU A 298 -4.73 -20.65 18.95
C GLU A 298 -5.99 -20.73 19.82
N ALA A 299 -6.46 -19.58 20.32
CA ALA A 299 -7.71 -19.50 21.09
C ALA A 299 -8.93 -19.89 20.27
N ALA A 300 -9.02 -19.47 19.01
CA ALA A 300 -10.08 -19.87 18.10
C ALA A 300 -10.03 -21.37 17.78
N ARG A 301 -8.82 -21.92 17.57
CA ARG A 301 -8.59 -23.34 17.30
C ARG A 301 -9.04 -24.23 18.46
N SER A 302 -8.78 -23.83 19.70
CA SER A 302 -9.17 -24.58 20.89
C SER A 302 -10.69 -24.72 21.07
N LEU A 303 -11.47 -23.82 20.50
CA LEU A 303 -12.94 -23.85 20.52
C LEU A 303 -13.54 -24.72 19.41
N GLY A 304 -12.76 -25.21 18.46
CA GLY A 304 -13.24 -26.02 17.35
C GLY A 304 -14.25 -25.28 16.45
N ARG A 305 -15.30 -25.98 15.98
CA ARG A 305 -16.34 -25.39 15.12
C ARG A 305 -17.05 -24.19 15.76
N PRO A 306 -17.44 -24.20 17.05
CA PRO A 306 -18.01 -23.04 17.71
C PRO A 306 -17.11 -21.78 17.67
N GLY A 307 -15.79 -21.94 17.69
CA GLY A 307 -14.83 -20.86 17.49
C GLY A 307 -14.99 -20.25 16.11
N PHE A 308 -14.94 -21.07 15.07
CA PHE A 308 -15.10 -20.62 13.69
C PHE A 308 -16.43 -19.90 13.43
N ASP A 309 -17.53 -20.45 13.95
CA ASP A 309 -18.86 -19.82 13.83
C ASP A 309 -18.92 -18.44 14.48
N ARG A 310 -18.11 -18.18 15.52
CA ARG A 310 -17.95 -16.86 16.13
C ARG A 310 -17.21 -15.90 15.21
N LEU A 311 -16.15 -16.38 14.56
CA LEU A 311 -15.39 -15.61 13.59
C LEU A 311 -16.27 -15.23 12.39
N GLN A 312 -17.04 -16.17 11.86
CA GLN A 312 -17.97 -15.91 10.75
C GLN A 312 -19.02 -14.85 11.09
N ARG A 313 -19.56 -14.87 12.32
CA ARG A 313 -20.49 -13.81 12.77
C ARG A 313 -19.83 -12.45 12.89
N ALA A 314 -18.58 -12.37 13.35
CA ALA A 314 -17.85 -11.13 13.42
C ALA A 314 -17.53 -10.60 12.01
N ARG A 315 -17.09 -11.48 11.09
CA ARG A 315 -16.81 -11.14 9.70
C ARG A 315 -18.03 -10.52 9.01
N ALA A 316 -19.21 -11.11 9.17
CA ALA A 316 -20.46 -10.61 8.56
C ALA A 316 -20.84 -9.18 9.00
N LEU A 317 -20.24 -8.65 10.07
CA LEU A 317 -20.51 -7.32 10.63
C LEU A 317 -19.29 -6.39 10.59
N ALA A 318 -18.12 -6.92 10.24
CA ALA A 318 -16.90 -6.14 10.19
C ALA A 318 -16.92 -5.12 9.05
N GLN A 319 -16.17 -4.03 9.21
CA GLN A 319 -15.87 -3.13 8.11
C GLN A 319 -15.13 -3.93 7.05
N SER A 320 -15.65 -3.94 5.83
CA SER A 320 -15.01 -4.55 4.66
C SER A 320 -14.64 -3.47 3.66
N PHE A 321 -13.69 -3.79 2.79
CA PHE A 321 -13.15 -2.90 1.78
C PHE A 321 -13.34 -3.51 0.40
N ALA A 322 -13.53 -2.64 -0.61
CA ALA A 322 -13.68 -3.01 -2.02
C ALA A 322 -14.70 -4.15 -2.31
N GLY A 323 -15.71 -4.29 -1.48
CA GLY A 323 -16.88 -5.18 -1.69
C GLY A 323 -16.58 -6.68 -1.65
N SER A 324 -15.97 -7.26 -2.66
CA SER A 324 -15.82 -8.70 -2.86
C SER A 324 -14.46 -9.29 -2.43
N TYR A 325 -13.54 -8.46 -1.93
CA TYR A 325 -12.15 -8.89 -1.68
C TYR A 325 -11.90 -9.63 -0.37
N ASP A 326 -12.93 -9.94 0.41
CA ASP A 326 -12.75 -10.59 1.70
C ASP A 326 -11.69 -9.93 2.60
N SER A 327 -11.49 -8.63 2.39
CA SER A 327 -10.63 -7.74 3.17
C SER A 327 -11.45 -7.06 4.25
N TYR A 328 -11.05 -7.20 5.50
CA TYR A 328 -11.79 -6.71 6.67
C TYR A 328 -10.87 -5.95 7.60
N ASP A 329 -11.37 -4.82 8.15
CA ASP A 329 -10.66 -4.09 9.19
C ASP A 329 -10.38 -4.98 10.39
N LEU A 330 -9.09 -5.12 10.72
CA LEU A 330 -8.60 -6.03 11.73
C LEU A 330 -9.10 -5.66 13.13
N GLU A 331 -8.96 -4.39 13.50
CA GLU A 331 -9.33 -3.95 14.85
C GLU A 331 -10.85 -4.01 15.06
N HIS A 332 -11.64 -3.54 14.09
CA HIS A 332 -13.10 -3.62 14.16
C HIS A 332 -13.59 -5.07 14.24
N PHE A 333 -13.00 -5.99 13.46
CA PHE A 333 -13.28 -7.42 13.55
C PHE A 333 -13.02 -7.96 14.97
N MET A 334 -11.86 -7.65 15.55
CA MET A 334 -11.50 -8.09 16.89
C MET A 334 -12.39 -7.48 17.97
N GLN A 335 -12.80 -6.24 17.83
CA GLN A 335 -13.78 -5.61 18.73
C GLN A 335 -15.13 -6.32 18.68
N LEU A 336 -15.57 -6.77 17.51
CA LEU A 336 -16.81 -7.56 17.36
C LEU A 336 -16.70 -8.94 18.06
N ILE A 337 -15.54 -9.61 18.00
CA ILE A 337 -15.27 -10.81 18.78
C ILE A 337 -15.35 -10.51 20.30
N GLY A 338 -14.74 -9.41 20.72
CA GLY A 338 -14.75 -8.97 22.12
C GLY A 338 -16.15 -8.76 22.72
N ARG A 339 -17.11 -8.37 21.89
CA ARG A 339 -18.53 -8.14 22.29
C ARG A 339 -19.37 -9.40 22.37
N GLN A 340 -18.91 -10.56 21.87
CA GLN A 340 -19.65 -11.81 21.90
C GLN A 340 -19.65 -12.41 23.33
N ARG A 341 -20.79 -12.96 23.78
CA ARG A 341 -20.88 -13.62 25.08
C ARG A 341 -20.18 -14.99 25.07
N GLY A 342 -19.62 -15.38 26.18
CA GLY A 342 -18.86 -16.64 26.32
C GLY A 342 -17.48 -16.56 25.68
N ALA A 343 -16.75 -17.68 25.62
CA ALA A 343 -15.40 -17.80 25.06
C ALA A 343 -14.40 -16.76 25.62
N PRO A 344 -14.17 -16.71 26.95
CA PRO A 344 -13.35 -15.65 27.56
C PRO A 344 -11.92 -15.62 27.03
N ALA A 345 -11.30 -16.77 26.76
CA ALA A 345 -9.96 -16.83 26.19
C ALA A 345 -9.88 -16.21 24.79
N LEU A 346 -10.86 -16.50 23.91
CA LEU A 346 -10.91 -15.89 22.57
C LEU A 346 -11.10 -14.37 22.63
N ARG A 347 -11.95 -13.91 23.56
CA ARG A 347 -12.19 -12.47 23.77
C ARG A 347 -10.93 -11.76 24.29
N ALA A 348 -10.22 -12.38 25.24
CA ALA A 348 -8.96 -11.84 25.73
C ALA A 348 -7.91 -11.76 24.62
N ALA A 349 -7.75 -12.83 23.82
CA ALA A 349 -6.84 -12.82 22.69
C ALA A 349 -7.20 -11.78 21.63
N ALA A 350 -8.49 -11.58 21.34
CA ALA A 350 -8.94 -10.51 20.45
C ALA A 350 -8.58 -9.11 21.01
N ALA A 351 -8.73 -8.89 22.32
CA ALA A 351 -8.34 -7.64 22.97
C ALA A 351 -6.81 -7.36 22.87
N GLU A 352 -5.99 -8.41 22.92
CA GLU A 352 -4.54 -8.29 22.70
C GLU A 352 -4.20 -7.85 21.28
N VAL A 353 -4.92 -8.34 20.26
CA VAL A 353 -4.73 -7.87 18.87
C VAL A 353 -5.13 -6.40 18.76
N VAL A 354 -6.26 -5.98 19.33
CA VAL A 354 -6.67 -4.55 19.35
C VAL A 354 -5.60 -3.70 20.00
N ALA A 355 -5.06 -4.10 21.15
CA ALA A 355 -4.02 -3.35 21.84
C ALA A 355 -2.73 -3.26 21.01
N ALA A 356 -2.32 -4.37 20.39
CA ALA A 356 -1.14 -4.41 19.53
C ALA A 356 -1.27 -3.52 18.28
N THR A 357 -2.46 -3.48 17.68
CA THR A 357 -2.73 -2.63 16.51
C THR A 357 -2.72 -1.15 16.91
N ALA A 358 -3.37 -0.80 18.02
CA ALA A 358 -3.39 0.57 18.52
C ALA A 358 -1.98 1.08 18.90
N GLU A 359 -1.13 0.22 19.50
CA GLU A 359 0.25 0.55 19.84
C GLU A 359 1.13 0.78 18.59
N ALA A 360 0.92 0.00 17.55
CA ALA A 360 1.68 0.10 16.31
C ALA A 360 1.27 1.30 15.45
N ARG A 361 0.02 1.77 15.56
CA ARG A 361 -0.52 2.86 14.75
C ARG A 361 0.14 4.18 15.07
N VAL A 362 0.74 4.81 14.07
CA VAL A 362 1.35 6.14 14.12
C VAL A 362 0.30 7.22 13.86
N ALA A 363 -0.45 7.03 12.78
CA ALA A 363 -1.56 7.89 12.35
C ALA A 363 -2.53 7.08 11.48
N SER A 364 -3.78 7.49 11.41
CA SER A 364 -4.76 6.96 10.46
C SER A 364 -5.84 7.98 10.17
N THR A 365 -6.35 7.97 8.94
CA THR A 365 -7.53 8.73 8.53
C THR A 365 -8.50 7.85 7.77
N ALA A 366 -9.80 8.15 7.89
CA ALA A 366 -10.87 7.47 7.17
C ALA A 366 -11.96 8.50 6.84
N LEU A 367 -12.10 8.84 5.58
CA LEU A 367 -13.00 9.87 5.09
C LEU A 367 -14.11 9.23 4.25
N GLY A 368 -15.35 9.56 4.56
CA GLY A 368 -16.52 9.07 3.86
C GLY A 368 -17.39 8.11 4.67
N PRO A 369 -18.67 7.94 4.26
CA PRO A 369 -19.66 7.20 5.05
C PRO A 369 -19.44 5.69 5.06
N THR A 370 -18.81 5.12 4.04
CA THR A 370 -18.62 3.67 3.87
C THR A 370 -17.43 3.12 4.64
N VAL A 371 -16.47 3.97 5.04
CA VAL A 371 -15.24 3.60 5.74
C VAL A 371 -15.16 4.05 7.19
N ARG A 372 -16.28 4.45 7.78
CA ARG A 372 -16.35 5.06 9.15
C ARG A 372 -15.77 4.19 10.27
N ARG A 373 -15.58 2.91 10.05
CA ARG A 373 -15.05 1.96 11.03
C ARG A 373 -13.69 1.43 10.61
N ALA A 374 -13.11 2.00 9.57
CA ALA A 374 -11.73 1.72 9.20
C ALA A 374 -10.79 2.26 10.28
N THR A 375 -9.83 1.46 10.66
CA THR A 375 -8.87 1.77 11.71
C THR A 375 -7.43 1.81 11.19
N GLY A 376 -7.23 1.51 9.92
CA GLY A 376 -6.01 1.68 9.18
C GLY A 376 -5.31 0.38 8.79
N LEU A 377 -5.79 -0.79 9.23
CA LEU A 377 -5.16 -2.06 8.90
C LEU A 377 -6.19 -3.17 8.66
N ALA A 378 -6.24 -3.67 7.46
CA ALA A 378 -7.09 -4.78 7.07
C ALA A 378 -6.38 -6.14 7.22
N PHE A 379 -7.14 -7.23 7.09
CA PHE A 379 -6.64 -8.59 6.97
C PHE A 379 -7.56 -9.43 6.09
N TRP A 380 -7.03 -10.49 5.51
CA TRP A 380 -7.80 -11.40 4.67
C TRP A 380 -8.55 -12.48 5.44
N PHE A 381 -9.85 -12.63 5.14
CA PHE A 381 -10.67 -13.70 5.68
C PHE A 381 -11.71 -14.17 4.64
N PRO A 382 -11.44 -15.24 3.86
CA PRO A 382 -12.31 -15.68 2.77
C PRO A 382 -13.71 -16.04 3.24
N SER A 383 -14.72 -15.73 2.42
CA SER A 383 -16.12 -16.00 2.73
C SER A 383 -16.54 -17.43 2.42
N THR A 384 -15.92 -18.05 1.44
CA THR A 384 -16.24 -19.39 0.97
C THR A 384 -15.01 -20.30 0.91
N ARG A 385 -15.26 -21.60 0.87
CA ARG A 385 -14.22 -22.59 0.60
C ARG A 385 -13.55 -22.35 -0.76
N ARG A 386 -14.32 -21.99 -1.77
CA ARG A 386 -13.80 -21.74 -3.13
C ARG A 386 -12.80 -20.60 -3.13
N GLU A 387 -13.12 -19.46 -2.53
CA GLU A 387 -12.20 -18.30 -2.41
C GLU A 387 -10.93 -18.67 -1.64
N LEU A 388 -11.05 -19.52 -0.59
CA LEU A 388 -9.88 -20.05 0.08
C LEU A 388 -9.01 -20.89 -0.87
N GLU A 389 -9.61 -21.84 -1.59
CA GLU A 389 -8.89 -22.77 -2.48
C GLU A 389 -8.18 -22.01 -3.62
N GLU A 390 -8.77 -20.92 -4.13
CA GLU A 390 -8.19 -20.07 -5.17
C GLU A 390 -6.94 -19.30 -4.69
N ALA A 391 -6.92 -18.82 -3.44
CA ALA A 391 -5.86 -17.96 -2.94
C ALA A 391 -4.84 -18.63 -1.99
N ILE A 392 -5.18 -19.76 -1.35
CA ILE A 392 -4.41 -20.29 -0.23
C ILE A 392 -2.98 -20.70 -0.60
N GLY A 393 -2.74 -21.10 -1.86
CA GLY A 393 -1.43 -21.51 -2.35
C GLY A 393 -0.39 -20.39 -2.25
N THR A 394 -0.76 -19.18 -2.65
CA THR A 394 0.08 -17.99 -2.53
C THR A 394 0.04 -17.43 -1.12
N TYR A 395 -1.15 -17.28 -0.54
CA TYR A 395 -1.35 -16.68 0.78
C TYR A 395 -0.49 -17.33 1.88
N ARG A 396 -0.38 -18.68 1.92
CA ARG A 396 0.42 -19.39 2.92
C ARG A 396 1.91 -19.07 2.91
N ARG A 397 2.42 -18.50 1.80
CA ARG A 397 3.82 -18.10 1.63
C ARG A 397 4.13 -16.71 2.17
N LEU A 398 3.10 -15.94 2.54
CA LEU A 398 3.25 -14.62 3.14
C LEU A 398 3.75 -14.75 4.58
N ALA A 399 4.64 -13.85 4.98
CA ALA A 399 5.25 -13.85 6.31
C ALA A 399 4.22 -13.84 7.45
N PHE A 400 3.12 -13.12 7.29
CA PHE A 400 2.03 -13.09 8.27
C PHE A 400 1.36 -14.46 8.42
N ALA A 401 1.04 -15.14 7.31
CA ALA A 401 0.41 -16.46 7.32
C ALA A 401 1.30 -17.50 8.00
N GLU A 402 2.59 -17.52 7.68
CA GLU A 402 3.59 -18.41 8.28
C GLU A 402 3.73 -18.18 9.80
N ARG A 403 3.83 -16.91 10.21
CA ARG A 403 4.01 -16.55 11.63
C ARG A 403 2.80 -16.82 12.50
N THR A 404 1.59 -16.70 11.95
CA THR A 404 0.34 -16.76 12.71
C THR A 404 -0.35 -18.12 12.66
N GLY A 405 -0.09 -18.94 11.64
CA GLY A 405 -0.80 -20.17 11.35
C GLY A 405 -2.25 -19.94 10.91
N TRP A 406 -2.57 -18.73 10.39
CA TRP A 406 -3.91 -18.38 9.94
C TRP A 406 -4.33 -19.21 8.72
N ALA A 407 -3.45 -19.42 7.74
CA ALA A 407 -3.70 -20.27 6.59
C ALA A 407 -4.13 -21.70 7.00
N ASP A 408 -3.34 -22.35 7.85
CA ASP A 408 -3.63 -23.71 8.34
C ASP A 408 -4.95 -23.77 9.14
N TYR A 409 -5.26 -22.69 9.86
CA TYR A 409 -6.53 -22.58 10.58
C TYR A 409 -7.72 -22.53 9.62
N LEU A 410 -7.64 -21.71 8.58
CA LEU A 410 -8.68 -21.57 7.57
C LEU A 410 -8.91 -22.88 6.82
N GLU A 411 -7.86 -23.54 6.33
CA GLU A 411 -7.97 -24.83 5.64
C GLU A 411 -8.65 -25.90 6.52
N ALA A 412 -8.25 -26.00 7.78
CA ALA A 412 -8.87 -26.93 8.72
C ALA A 412 -10.33 -26.61 9.05
N ARG A 413 -10.85 -25.43 8.69
CA ARG A 413 -12.23 -25.00 8.99
C ARG A 413 -13.14 -25.00 7.78
N TYR A 414 -12.61 -24.77 6.60
CA TYR A 414 -13.35 -24.87 5.33
C TYR A 414 -13.28 -26.28 4.71
N GLY A 415 -12.25 -27.08 5.04
CA GLY A 415 -12.13 -28.50 4.69
C GLY A 415 -12.98 -29.37 5.55
#